data_4a29d085c857722e7e3460e22e7d157b
#
_entry.id   4a29d085c857722e7e3460e22e7d157b
#
_cell.length_a   1.000
_cell.length_b   1.000
_cell.length_c   1.000
_cell.angle_alpha   90.00
_cell.angle_beta   90.00
_cell.angle_gamma   90.00
#
_symmetry.space_group_name_H-M   'P 1'
#
loop_
_entity.id
_entity.type
_entity.pdbx_description
1 polymer ?
#
loop_
_entity_poly.entity_id
_entity_poly.type
_entity_poly.pdbx_seq_one_letter_code
_entity_poly.pdbx_strand_id
1 'polypeptide(L)'
;MKKWIMMLAVLVTFCLAGCGEKPMTAVYFQADDGSWYFADLDTDTIFSGTIPDKLTDENGKKMTEADMQDGDVYLIYGDDIMLESFLGQYPGITKLVRKEQGNQEKADQYRQQLSSVMRPVAME
;
A
#
# COMPACT_ATOMS: atom_id res chain seq x y z
N MET A 1 -24.14 -6.21 31.56
CA MET A 1 -23.50 -7.50 31.37
C MET A 1 -23.79 -8.15 30.02
N LYS A 2 -25.08 -8.21 29.65
CA LYS A 2 -25.41 -8.77 28.33
C LYS A 2 -24.81 -8.01 27.17
N LYS A 3 -24.64 -6.70 27.30
CA LYS A 3 -24.04 -5.87 26.27
C LYS A 3 -22.58 -6.23 26.03
N TRP A 4 -21.89 -6.63 27.05
CA TRP A 4 -20.47 -7.02 26.94
C TRP A 4 -20.30 -8.31 26.17
N ILE A 5 -21.21 -9.26 26.42
CA ILE A 5 -21.17 -10.55 25.73
C ILE A 5 -21.43 -10.35 24.23
N MET A 6 -22.36 -9.47 23.89
CA MET A 6 -22.68 -9.16 22.51
C MET A 6 -21.51 -8.49 21.81
N MET A 7 -20.82 -7.59 22.48
CA MET A 7 -19.63 -6.95 21.93
C MET A 7 -18.52 -7.95 21.64
N LEU A 8 -18.34 -8.89 22.55
CA LEU A 8 -17.32 -9.92 22.37
C LEU A 8 -17.63 -10.80 21.15
N ALA A 9 -18.90 -11.16 21.00
CA ALA A 9 -19.33 -11.97 19.88
C ALA A 9 -19.11 -11.27 18.54
N VAL A 10 -19.40 -9.98 18.49
CA VAL A 10 -19.18 -9.19 17.27
C VAL A 10 -17.71 -9.11 16.94
N LEU A 11 -16.87 -8.95 17.93
CA LEU A 11 -15.42 -8.87 17.73
C LEU A 11 -14.87 -10.17 17.16
N VAL A 12 -15.32 -11.29 17.69
CA VAL A 12 -14.90 -12.61 17.22
C VAL A 12 -15.34 -12.84 15.77
N THR A 13 -16.56 -12.45 15.46
CA THR A 13 -17.08 -12.58 14.10
C THR A 13 -16.29 -11.74 13.12
N PHE A 14 -15.90 -10.55 13.53
CA PHE A 14 -15.09 -9.68 12.70
C PHE A 14 -13.72 -10.29 12.40
N CYS A 15 -13.08 -10.88 13.39
CA CYS A 15 -11.81 -11.55 13.21
C CYS A 15 -11.90 -12.72 12.22
N LEU A 16 -12.98 -13.50 12.33
CA LEU A 16 -13.19 -14.63 11.42
C LEU A 16 -13.42 -14.15 9.98
N ALA A 17 -14.13 -13.06 9.81
CA ALA A 17 -14.37 -12.51 8.49
C ALA A 17 -13.08 -11.99 7.84
N GLY A 18 -12.10 -11.56 8.65
CA GLY A 18 -10.84 -11.06 8.16
C GLY A 18 -9.80 -12.11 7.84
N CYS A 19 -10.05 -13.36 8.15
CA CYS A 19 -9.05 -14.42 7.98
C CYS A 19 -8.80 -14.82 6.53
N GLY A 20 -9.67 -14.46 5.59
CA GLY A 20 -9.57 -14.88 4.20
C GLY A 20 -8.66 -14.05 3.33
N GLU A 21 -8.41 -12.82 3.69
CA GLU A 21 -7.62 -11.92 2.87
C GLU A 21 -6.64 -11.13 3.71
N LYS A 22 -5.39 -11.17 3.29
CA LYS A 22 -4.33 -10.44 3.97
C LYS A 22 -3.83 -9.35 3.04
N PRO A 23 -4.28 -8.10 3.20
CA PRO A 23 -3.80 -7.03 2.34
C PRO A 23 -2.35 -6.69 2.63
N MET A 24 -1.66 -6.23 1.61
CA MET A 24 -0.31 -5.69 1.74
C MET A 24 -0.40 -4.26 2.24
N THR A 25 0.44 -3.87 3.20
CA THR A 25 0.53 -2.49 3.64
C THR A 25 1.70 -1.84 2.94
N ALA A 26 1.44 -0.79 2.17
CA ALA A 26 2.49 -0.15 1.37
C ALA A 26 2.34 1.37 1.38
N VAL A 27 3.45 2.06 1.30
CA VAL A 27 3.46 3.52 1.16
C VAL A 27 3.55 3.88 -0.32
N TYR A 28 2.75 4.88 -0.72
CA TYR A 28 2.73 5.41 -2.07
C TYR A 28 3.63 6.65 -2.10
N PHE A 29 4.63 6.65 -2.95
CA PHE A 29 5.59 7.76 -2.96
C PHE A 29 6.02 8.11 -4.38
N GLN A 30 6.46 9.35 -4.54
CA GLN A 30 6.95 9.83 -5.81
C GLN A 30 8.48 9.81 -5.81
N ALA A 31 9.05 9.23 -6.85
CA ALA A 31 10.51 9.22 -7.03
C ALA A 31 11.00 10.57 -7.54
N ASP A 32 12.33 10.75 -7.56
CA ASP A 32 12.94 12.00 -7.98
C ASP A 32 12.64 12.35 -9.44
N ASP A 33 12.40 11.33 -10.27
CA ASP A 33 12.09 11.54 -11.68
C ASP A 33 10.61 11.80 -11.96
N GLY A 34 9.80 11.89 -10.90
CA GLY A 34 8.37 12.11 -11.03
C GLY A 34 7.51 10.86 -11.13
N SER A 35 8.12 9.70 -11.24
CA SER A 35 7.40 8.43 -11.28
C SER A 35 6.87 8.05 -9.90
N TRP A 36 5.77 7.29 -9.88
CA TRP A 36 5.15 6.86 -8.64
C TRP A 36 5.36 5.37 -8.40
N TYR A 37 5.61 5.02 -7.15
CA TYR A 37 5.85 3.64 -6.73
C TYR A 37 5.18 3.36 -5.41
N PHE A 38 5.07 2.06 -5.08
CA PHE A 38 4.67 1.59 -3.76
C PHE A 38 5.87 0.90 -3.11
N ALA A 39 5.92 0.93 -1.79
CA ALA A 39 6.91 0.17 -1.03
C ALA A 39 6.19 -0.63 0.04
N ASP A 40 6.37 -1.95 0.00
CA ASP A 40 5.82 -2.87 0.99
C ASP A 40 6.52 -2.62 2.32
N LEU A 41 5.77 -2.22 3.34
CA LEU A 41 6.34 -1.87 4.64
C LEU A 41 6.86 -3.07 5.41
N ASP A 42 6.41 -4.28 5.07
CA ASP A 42 6.86 -5.48 5.74
C ASP A 42 8.17 -6.02 5.18
N THR A 43 8.37 -5.89 3.88
CA THR A 43 9.54 -6.47 3.19
C THR A 43 10.49 -5.42 2.63
N ASP A 44 10.11 -4.16 2.68
CA ASP A 44 10.87 -3.04 2.08
C ASP A 44 11.04 -3.17 0.57
N THR A 45 10.15 -3.90 -0.07
CA THR A 45 10.18 -4.09 -1.53
C THR A 45 9.49 -2.93 -2.23
N ILE A 46 10.18 -2.31 -3.17
CA ILE A 46 9.63 -1.23 -4.00
C ILE A 46 9.09 -1.83 -5.29
N PHE A 47 7.87 -1.45 -5.65
CA PHE A 47 7.23 -1.98 -6.85
C PHE A 47 6.29 -0.96 -7.46
N SER A 48 5.97 -1.15 -8.73
CA SER A 48 4.94 -0.38 -9.39
C SER A 48 3.64 -1.18 -9.42
N GLY A 49 2.51 -0.49 -9.45
CA GLY A 49 1.22 -1.15 -9.46
C GLY A 49 0.22 -0.35 -10.27
N THR A 50 -0.85 -1.02 -10.67
CA THR A 50 -1.96 -0.40 -11.37
C THR A 50 -2.96 0.13 -10.36
N ILE A 51 -3.44 1.35 -10.56
CA ILE A 51 -4.43 1.94 -9.67
C ILE A 51 -5.82 1.42 -10.09
N PRO A 52 -6.51 0.68 -9.21
CA PRO A 52 -7.82 0.12 -9.55
C PRO A 52 -8.92 1.16 -9.37
N ASP A 53 -10.11 0.84 -9.89
CA ASP A 53 -11.28 1.68 -9.70
C ASP A 53 -11.73 1.70 -8.24
N LYS A 54 -11.51 0.60 -7.53
CA LYS A 54 -11.88 0.50 -6.12
C LYS A 54 -10.80 1.13 -5.26
N LEU A 55 -10.90 2.43 -5.08
CA LEU A 55 -9.95 3.23 -4.30
C LEU A 55 -10.75 4.06 -3.32
N THR A 56 -10.48 3.87 -2.02
CA THR A 56 -11.20 4.57 -0.96
C THR A 56 -10.23 5.11 0.08
N ASP A 57 -10.70 6.08 0.86
CA ASP A 57 -9.93 6.60 1.99
C ASP A 57 -10.23 5.79 3.25
N GLU A 58 -9.67 6.21 4.38
CA GLU A 58 -9.80 5.51 5.66
C GLU A 58 -11.24 5.48 6.18
N ASN A 59 -12.11 6.31 5.64
CA ASN A 59 -13.53 6.35 6.01
C ASN A 59 -14.42 5.64 4.99
N GLY A 60 -13.83 5.02 3.98
CA GLY A 60 -14.58 4.34 2.94
C GLY A 60 -15.09 5.25 1.84
N LYS A 61 -14.69 6.51 1.83
CA LYS A 61 -15.09 7.46 0.82
C LYS A 61 -14.30 7.23 -0.47
N LYS A 62 -14.97 7.25 -1.60
CA LYS A 62 -14.32 7.01 -2.88
C LYS A 62 -13.28 8.08 -3.20
N MET A 63 -12.13 7.62 -3.65
CA MET A 63 -11.02 8.47 -4.10
C MET A 63 -10.73 8.22 -5.57
N THR A 64 -10.04 9.16 -6.19
CA THR A 64 -9.49 8.97 -7.54
C THR A 64 -7.97 9.01 -7.44
N GLU A 65 -7.31 8.63 -8.52
CA GLU A 65 -5.84 8.67 -8.56
C GLU A 65 -5.32 10.07 -8.26
N ALA A 66 -6.04 11.09 -8.68
CA ALA A 66 -5.66 12.49 -8.43
C ALA A 66 -5.67 12.84 -6.94
N ASP A 67 -6.40 12.10 -6.12
CA ASP A 67 -6.48 12.32 -4.68
C ASP A 67 -5.33 11.65 -3.92
N MET A 68 -4.59 10.76 -4.57
CA MET A 68 -3.47 10.08 -3.95
C MET A 68 -2.28 11.03 -3.82
N GLN A 69 -1.64 11.00 -2.65
CA GLN A 69 -0.56 11.93 -2.33
C GLN A 69 0.70 11.19 -1.90
N ASP A 70 1.83 11.85 -2.07
CA ASP A 70 3.12 11.34 -1.64
C ASP A 70 3.08 11.05 -0.13
N GLY A 71 3.46 9.84 0.25
CA GLY A 71 3.47 9.44 1.65
C GLY A 71 2.20 8.77 2.14
N ASP A 72 1.17 8.67 1.31
CA ASP A 72 -0.06 7.94 1.71
C ASP A 72 0.25 6.46 1.87
N VAL A 73 -0.27 5.88 2.94
CA VAL A 73 -0.13 4.44 3.19
C VAL A 73 -1.44 3.76 2.83
N TYR A 74 -1.36 2.72 2.02
CA TYR A 74 -2.53 1.99 1.52
C TYR A 74 -2.50 0.53 1.91
N LEU A 75 -3.68 -0.04 2.11
CA LEU A 75 -3.86 -1.48 2.13
C LEU A 75 -4.14 -1.89 0.68
N ILE A 76 -3.33 -2.80 0.17
CA ILE A 76 -3.42 -3.26 -1.21
C ILE A 76 -4.01 -4.66 -1.25
N TYR A 77 -5.14 -4.80 -1.94
CA TYR A 77 -5.79 -6.09 -2.16
C TYR A 77 -5.60 -6.49 -3.61
N GLY A 78 -5.35 -7.75 -3.85
CA GLY A 78 -5.16 -8.25 -5.20
C GLY A 78 -4.92 -9.75 -5.20
N ASP A 79 -4.34 -10.26 -6.29
CA ASP A 79 -4.11 -11.68 -6.46
C ASP A 79 -2.78 -12.17 -5.86
N ASP A 80 -2.05 -11.29 -5.19
CA ASP A 80 -0.76 -11.57 -4.55
C ASP A 80 0.34 -12.01 -5.53
N ILE A 81 0.15 -11.77 -6.81
CA ILE A 81 1.15 -12.12 -7.81
C ILE A 81 2.03 -10.90 -8.11
N MET A 82 3.27 -10.97 -7.67
CA MET A 82 4.27 -9.94 -7.92
C MET A 82 5.20 -10.41 -9.02
N LEU A 83 5.30 -9.66 -10.10
CA LEU A 83 6.23 -9.99 -11.18
C LEU A 83 7.64 -9.58 -10.77
N GLU A 84 8.57 -10.51 -10.93
CA GLU A 84 9.98 -10.24 -10.62
C GLU A 84 10.63 -9.52 -11.78
N SER A 85 11.05 -8.30 -11.53
CA SER A 85 11.78 -7.49 -12.48
C SER A 85 12.71 -6.60 -11.68
N PHE A 86 13.45 -5.72 -12.35
CA PHE A 86 14.37 -4.83 -11.66
C PHE A 86 13.71 -4.09 -10.51
N LEU A 87 12.54 -3.52 -10.76
CA LEU A 87 11.62 -3.11 -9.71
C LEU A 87 10.42 -4.03 -9.84
N GLY A 88 9.89 -4.53 -8.72
CA GLY A 88 8.74 -5.41 -8.77
C GLY A 88 7.55 -4.75 -9.46
N GLN A 89 6.65 -5.55 -9.95
CA GLN A 89 5.39 -5.09 -10.55
C GLN A 89 4.24 -5.88 -9.97
N TYR A 90 3.19 -5.18 -9.57
CA TYR A 90 1.99 -5.82 -9.04
C TYR A 90 0.81 -5.46 -9.94
N PRO A 91 0.59 -6.23 -11.02
CA PRO A 91 -0.45 -5.87 -12.00
C PRO A 91 -1.86 -6.25 -11.56
N GLY A 92 -2.01 -7.16 -10.61
CA GLY A 92 -3.30 -7.71 -10.21
C GLY A 92 -3.95 -7.00 -9.03
N ILE A 93 -3.67 -5.74 -8.80
CA ILE A 93 -4.29 -4.97 -7.72
C ILE A 93 -5.77 -4.76 -8.05
N THR A 94 -6.65 -5.14 -7.11
CA THR A 94 -8.10 -5.01 -7.32
C THR A 94 -8.73 -3.94 -6.45
N LYS A 95 -8.08 -3.56 -5.34
CA LYS A 95 -8.65 -2.60 -4.40
C LYS A 95 -7.54 -1.93 -3.60
N LEU A 96 -7.67 -0.64 -3.37
CA LEU A 96 -6.78 0.12 -2.50
C LEU A 96 -7.61 0.86 -1.45
N VAL A 97 -7.17 0.79 -0.20
CA VAL A 97 -7.79 1.51 0.91
C VAL A 97 -6.71 2.32 1.61
N ARG A 98 -6.86 3.64 1.64
CA ARG A 98 -5.89 4.48 2.32
C ARG A 98 -6.00 4.26 3.83
N LYS A 99 -4.88 3.97 4.46
CA LYS A 99 -4.81 3.73 5.90
C LYS A 99 -4.25 4.94 6.64
N GLU A 100 -3.32 5.66 6.01
CA GLU A 100 -2.63 6.79 6.62
C GLU A 100 -2.34 7.81 5.53
N GLN A 101 -2.41 9.09 5.86
CA GLN A 101 -2.24 10.16 4.89
C GLN A 101 -0.91 10.88 5.10
N GLY A 102 -0.14 11.01 4.01
CA GLY A 102 0.99 11.93 3.98
C GLY A 102 2.14 11.62 4.94
N ASN A 103 2.52 10.35 5.08
CA ASN A 103 3.66 9.99 5.93
C ASN A 103 4.97 10.25 5.18
N GLN A 104 5.47 11.47 5.30
CA GLN A 104 6.66 11.90 4.56
C GLN A 104 7.93 11.18 4.99
N GLU A 105 8.00 10.78 6.25
CA GLU A 105 9.16 10.04 6.74
C GLU A 105 9.34 8.73 5.99
N LYS A 106 8.25 7.99 5.82
CA LYS A 106 8.29 6.74 5.07
C LYS A 106 8.54 6.98 3.57
N ALA A 107 7.90 7.98 3.01
CA ALA A 107 8.10 8.32 1.60
C ALA A 107 9.56 8.66 1.33
N ASP A 108 10.17 9.47 2.17
CA ASP A 108 11.56 9.87 2.01
C ASP A 108 12.51 8.68 2.16
N GLN A 109 12.20 7.79 3.10
CA GLN A 109 13.01 6.59 3.33
C GLN A 109 13.10 5.74 2.06
N TYR A 110 11.97 5.48 1.43
CA TYR A 110 11.94 4.64 0.23
C TYR A 110 12.42 5.40 -1.01
N ARG A 111 12.22 6.69 -1.06
CA ARG A 111 12.77 7.52 -2.13
C ARG A 111 14.29 7.46 -2.13
N GLN A 112 14.90 7.52 -0.95
CA GLN A 112 16.34 7.39 -0.83
C GLN A 112 16.82 5.98 -1.18
N GLN A 113 16.08 4.97 -0.76
CA GLN A 113 16.39 3.59 -1.09
C GLN A 113 16.36 3.36 -2.60
N LEU A 114 15.36 3.89 -3.27
CA LEU A 114 15.22 3.78 -4.71
C LEU A 114 16.36 4.47 -5.44
N SER A 115 16.72 5.67 -5.03
CA SER A 115 17.83 6.42 -5.60
C SER A 115 19.13 5.64 -5.45
N SER A 116 19.33 5.02 -4.30
CA SER A 116 20.53 4.24 -4.04
C SER A 116 20.63 3.03 -4.96
N VAL A 117 19.51 2.38 -5.26
CA VAL A 117 19.49 1.22 -6.14
C VAL A 117 19.73 1.61 -7.59
N MET A 118 19.21 2.75 -8.02
CA MET A 118 19.31 3.18 -9.41
C MET A 118 20.58 3.93 -9.74
N ARG A 119 21.27 4.42 -8.73
CA ARG A 119 22.44 5.27 -8.92
C ARG A 119 23.74 4.54 -9.28
N PRO A 120 24.04 3.37 -8.70
CA PRO A 120 25.39 2.80 -8.82
C PRO A 120 25.84 2.54 -10.26
N VAL A 121 24.92 2.16 -11.12
CA VAL A 121 25.25 1.83 -12.50
C VAL A 121 25.68 3.07 -13.28
N ALA A 122 25.06 4.18 -13.01
CA ALA A 122 25.34 5.42 -13.73
C ALA A 122 26.69 6.03 -13.33
N MET A 123 27.17 5.70 -12.17
CA MET A 123 28.40 6.29 -11.65
C MET A 123 29.67 5.66 -12.18
N GLU A 124 29.56 4.45 -12.64
CA GLU A 124 30.72 3.71 -13.14
C GLU A 124 30.86 3.85 -14.63
#